data_22f9776cd35f3c30eadd4ed5e50867ac
#
_entry.id   22f9776cd35f3c30eadd4ed5e50867ac
#
_cell.length_a   1.000
_cell.length_b   1.000
_cell.length_c   1.000
_cell.angle_alpha   90.00
_cell.angle_beta   90.00
_cell.angle_gamma   90.00
#
_symmetry.space_group_name_H-M   'P 1'
#
loop_
_entity.id
_entity.type
_entity.pdbx_description
1 polymer ?
#
loop_
_entity_poly.entity_id
_entity_poly.type
_entity_poly.pdbx_seq_one_letter_code
_entity_poly.pdbx_strand_id
1 'polypeptide(L)' 'MPLPLYGFLEGDTIGLLIVADEHETVDSLSRKLQEAASLRVTPIQNPQVLYRDGALDPGMTLAQAGLKPLERFDVVRGVP' A
#
# COMPACT_ATOMS: atom_id res chain seq x y z
N MET A 1 9.67 14.38 2.89
CA MET A 1 9.08 14.75 1.58
C MET A 1 7.81 13.95 1.34
N PRO A 2 6.72 14.57 0.95
CA PRO A 2 5.52 13.83 0.60
C PRO A 2 5.78 12.89 -0.57
N LEU A 3 5.21 11.70 -0.48
CA LEU A 3 5.37 10.67 -1.51
C LEU A 3 3.97 10.22 -1.95
N PRO A 4 3.41 10.83 -3.00
CA PRO A 4 2.11 10.42 -3.52
C PRO A 4 2.23 9.11 -4.30
N LEU A 5 1.36 8.15 -3.99
CA LEU A 5 1.37 6.83 -4.59
C LEU A 5 -0.04 6.42 -4.98
N TYR A 6 -0.17 5.59 -6.01
CA TYR A 6 -1.44 5.01 -6.40
C TYR A 6 -1.59 3.63 -5.78
N GLY A 7 -2.59 3.47 -4.93
CA GLY A 7 -2.85 2.21 -4.24
C GLY A 7 -4.09 1.51 -4.78
N PHE A 8 -3.96 0.20 -4.97
CA PHE A 8 -5.06 -0.65 -5.41
C PHE A 8 -5.27 -1.75 -4.38
N LEU A 9 -6.44 -1.75 -3.76
CA LEU A 9 -6.78 -2.73 -2.74
C LEU A 9 -7.57 -3.88 -3.37
N GLU A 10 -7.19 -5.11 -3.05
CA GLU A 10 -7.91 -6.29 -3.50
C GLU A 10 -9.38 -6.18 -3.09
N GLY A 11 -10.28 -6.39 -4.03
CA GLY A 11 -11.71 -6.24 -3.80
C GLY A 11 -12.27 -4.86 -4.11
N ASP A 12 -11.41 -3.86 -4.31
CA ASP A 12 -11.83 -2.53 -4.72
C ASP A 12 -11.63 -2.40 -6.24
N THR A 13 -12.51 -1.66 -6.89
CA THR A 13 -12.46 -1.48 -8.34
C THR A 13 -11.73 -0.20 -8.77
N ILE A 14 -11.35 0.64 -7.82
CA ILE A 14 -10.70 1.92 -8.12
C ILE A 14 -9.37 2.03 -7.40
N GLY A 15 -8.43 2.73 -8.04
CA GLY A 15 -7.19 3.09 -7.40
C GLY A 15 -7.34 4.39 -6.62
N LEU A 16 -6.62 4.52 -5.52
CA LEU A 16 -6.65 5.70 -4.68
C LEU A 16 -5.28 6.35 -4.63
N LEU A 17 -5.27 7.67 -4.67
CA LEU A 17 -4.03 8.43 -4.46
C LEU A 17 -3.81 8.55 -2.95
N ILE A 18 -2.71 7.97 -2.49
CA ILE A 18 -2.33 8.01 -1.08
C ILE A 18 -1.07 8.84 -0.95
N VAL A 19 -1.12 9.86 -0.10
CA VAL A 19 0.06 10.66 0.18
C VAL A 19 0.74 10.11 1.42
N ALA A 20 1.95 9.59 1.23
CA ALA A 20 2.74 8.99 2.29
C ALA A 20 4.03 9.79 2.49
N ASP A 21 4.87 9.34 3.40
CA ASP A 21 6.21 9.87 3.61
C ASP A 21 7.21 8.75 3.38
N GLU A 22 8.34 9.05 2.77
CA GLU A 22 9.36 8.04 2.44
C GLU A 22 9.91 7.31 3.67
N HIS A 23 9.78 7.91 4.85
CA HIS A 23 10.24 7.29 6.10
C HIS A 23 9.18 6.41 6.74
N GLU A 24 7.94 6.41 6.22
CA GLU A 24 6.90 5.50 6.69
C GLU A 24 7.24 4.08 6.30
N THR A 25 6.67 3.13 7.04
CA THR A 25 6.83 1.71 6.71
C THR A 25 5.81 1.27 5.67
N VAL A 26 6.11 0.15 5.02
CA VAL A 26 5.18 -0.50 4.10
C VAL A 26 3.88 -0.86 4.82
N ASP A 27 3.95 -1.30 6.07
CA ASP A 27 2.76 -1.60 6.87
C ASP A 27 1.89 -0.36 7.07
N SER A 28 2.49 0.77 7.35
CA SER A 28 1.76 2.05 7.49
C SER A 28 1.05 2.42 6.20
N LEU A 29 1.72 2.24 5.05
CA LEU A 29 1.12 2.50 3.74
C LEU A 29 -0.10 1.62 3.50
N SER A 30 -0.01 0.33 3.83
CA SER A 30 -1.11 -0.61 3.71
C SER A 30 -2.32 -0.15 4.55
N ARG A 31 -2.08 0.26 5.78
CA ARG A 31 -3.14 0.74 6.66
C ARG A 31 -3.81 2.00 6.12
N LYS A 32 -3.05 2.93 5.60
CA LYS A 32 -3.59 4.15 5.00
C LYS A 32 -4.54 3.83 3.84
N LEU A 33 -4.13 2.91 2.97
CA LEU A 33 -4.96 2.52 1.84
C LEU A 33 -6.25 1.85 2.32
N GLN A 34 -6.15 0.93 3.26
CA GLN A 34 -7.32 0.22 3.77
C GLN A 34 -8.28 1.16 4.48
N GLU A 35 -7.75 2.12 5.23
CA GLU A 35 -8.58 3.11 5.90
C GLU A 35 -9.31 4.00 4.88
N ALA A 36 -8.61 4.43 3.85
CA ALA A 36 -9.21 5.26 2.80
C ALA A 36 -10.31 4.51 2.04
N ALA A 37 -10.19 3.19 1.90
CA ALA A 37 -11.16 2.36 1.20
C ALA A 37 -12.22 1.75 2.11
N SER A 38 -12.20 2.03 3.40
CA SER A 38 -13.01 1.31 4.41
C SER A 38 -14.53 1.45 4.23
N LEU A 39 -14.99 2.49 3.54
CA LEU A 39 -16.42 2.67 3.27
C LEU A 39 -16.92 1.78 2.14
N ARG A 40 -16.01 1.22 1.34
CA ARG A 40 -16.36 0.37 0.18
C ARG A 40 -15.92 -1.07 0.36
N VAL A 41 -14.82 -1.29 1.06
CA VAL A 41 -14.19 -2.61 1.14
C VAL A 41 -13.83 -2.91 2.58
N THR A 42 -14.17 -4.11 3.03
CA THR A 42 -13.79 -4.58 4.37
C THR A 42 -12.27 -4.72 4.45
N PRO A 43 -11.65 -4.29 5.55
CA PRO A 43 -10.20 -4.46 5.71
C PRO A 43 -9.76 -5.91 5.53
N ILE A 44 -8.63 -6.09 4.87
CA ILE A 44 -8.05 -7.39 4.57
C ILE A 44 -7.23 -7.88 5.75
N GLN A 45 -7.39 -9.16 6.12
CA GLN A 45 -6.51 -9.79 7.11
C GLN A 45 -5.22 -10.21 6.43
N ASN A 46 -4.11 -10.09 7.15
CA ASN A 46 -2.77 -10.42 6.63
C ASN A 46 -2.49 -9.71 5.30
N PRO A 47 -2.60 -8.38 5.25
CA PRO A 47 -2.36 -7.67 4.00
C PRO A 47 -0.91 -7.82 3.56
N GLN A 48 -0.72 -7.97 2.25
CA GLN A 48 0.59 -8.01 1.64
C GLN A 48 0.67 -6.91 0.59
N VAL A 49 1.74 -6.13 0.63
CA VAL A 49 1.94 -5.06 -0.34
C VAL A 49 2.81 -5.57 -1.46
N LEU A 50 2.33 -5.43 -2.69
CA LEU A 50 3.06 -5.83 -3.89
C LEU A 50 3.52 -4.58 -4.63
N TYR A 51 4.78 -4.61 -5.07
CA TYR A 51 5.37 -3.54 -5.85
C TYR A 51 6.32 -4.18 -6.87
N ARG A 52 6.09 -3.90 -8.15
CA ARG A 52 6.88 -4.44 -9.25
C ARG A 52 7.01 -5.97 -9.18
N ASP A 53 5.88 -6.63 -9.01
CA ASP A 53 5.77 -8.10 -8.94
C ASP A 53 6.45 -8.75 -7.74
N GLY A 54 6.86 -7.96 -6.76
CA GLY A 54 7.47 -8.47 -5.54
C GLY A 54 6.70 -8.09 -4.30
N ALA A 55 6.68 -8.98 -3.33
CA ALA A 55 6.10 -8.70 -2.02
C ALA A 55 7.09 -7.89 -1.19
N LEU A 56 6.62 -6.84 -0.56
CA LEU A 56 7.46 -5.98 0.28
C LEU A 56 7.36 -6.41 1.74
N ASP A 57 8.48 -6.32 2.44
CA ASP A 57 8.52 -6.55 3.87
C ASP A 57 7.77 -5.41 4.58
N PRO A 58 6.78 -5.71 5.44
CA PRO A 58 6.01 -4.67 6.12
C PRO A 58 6.84 -3.76 7.02
N GLY A 59 7.99 -4.22 7.47
CA GLY A 59 8.88 -3.42 8.31
C GLY A 59 9.80 -2.48 7.56
N MET A 60 9.89 -2.60 6.22
CA MET A 60 10.71 -1.69 5.42
C MET A 60 10.10 -0.31 5.35
N THR A 61 10.95 0.70 5.25
CA THR A 61 10.46 2.05 4.89
C THR A 61 10.19 2.10 3.39
N LEU A 62 9.39 3.07 2.97
CA LEU A 62 9.10 3.25 1.54
C LEU A 62 10.36 3.60 0.76
N ALA A 63 11.27 4.35 1.38
CA ALA A 63 12.56 4.66 0.76
C ALA A 63 13.39 3.40 0.54
N GLN A 64 13.44 2.50 1.53
CA GLN A 64 14.15 1.23 1.42
C GLN A 64 13.55 0.34 0.33
N ALA A 65 12.25 0.38 0.17
CA ALA A 65 11.55 -0.40 -0.85
C ALA A 65 11.75 0.19 -2.26
N GLY A 66 12.24 1.41 -2.37
CA GLY A 66 12.50 2.05 -3.65
C GLY A 66 11.27 2.67 -4.31
N LEU A 67 10.21 2.90 -3.56
CA LEU A 67 9.00 3.52 -4.11
C LEU A 67 9.26 4.98 -4.46
N LYS A 68 8.85 5.38 -5.66
CA LYS A 68 9.00 6.73 -6.17
C LYS A 68 7.64 7.39 -6.36
N PRO A 69 7.58 8.73 -6.43
CA PRO A 69 6.31 9.43 -6.61
C PRO A 69 5.49 8.91 -7.78
N LEU A 70 4.20 8.79 -7.56
CA LEU A 70 3.19 8.39 -8.55
C LEU A 70 3.31 6.95 -9.03
N GLU A 71 4.13 6.14 -8.37
CA GLU A 71 4.17 4.72 -8.68
C GLU A 71 2.97 3.99 -8.05
N ARG A 72 2.68 2.81 -8.60
CA ARG A 72 1.57 1.98 -8.17
C ARG A 72 2.04 0.92 -7.18
N PHE A 73 1.22 0.68 -6.16
CA PHE A 73 1.37 -0.49 -5.30
C PHE A 73 0.01 -1.17 -5.15
N ASP A 74 0.03 -2.45 -4.88
CA ASP A 74 -1.19 -3.23 -4.65
C ASP A 74 -1.17 -3.79 -3.25
N VAL A 75 -2.33 -3.81 -2.60
CA VAL A 75 -2.50 -4.48 -1.31
C VAL A 75 -3.45 -5.65 -1.53
N VAL A 76 -2.93 -6.85 -1.28
CA VAL A 76 -3.66 -8.08 -1.50
C VAL A 76 -3.69 -8.91 -0.22
N ARG A 77 -4.58 -9.88 -0.17
CA ARG A 77 -4.63 -10.83 0.95
C ARG A 77 -3.40 -11.73 0.88
N GLY A 78 -2.63 -11.73 1.95
CA GLY A 78 -1.48 -12.62 2.05
C GLY A 78 -1.90 -14.07 2.23
N VAL A 79 -0.97 -14.98 1.97
CA VAL A 79 -1.17 -16.41 2.21
C VAL A 79 -1.07 -16.63 3.72
N PRO A 80 -2.03 -17.35 4.34
CA PRO A 80 -1.98 -17.64 5.78
C PRO A 80 -0.79 -18.54 6.14
#